data_b0474c3801c8ca973726621617085096
#
_entry.id   b0474c3801c8ca973726621617085096
#
_cell.length_a   1.000
_cell.length_b   1.000
_cell.length_c   1.000
_cell.angle_alpha   90.00
_cell.angle_beta   90.00
_cell.angle_gamma   90.00
#
_symmetry.space_group_name_H-M   'P 1'
#
loop_
_entity.id
_entity.type
_entity.pdbx_description
1 polymer ?
#
loop_
_entity_poly.entity_id
_entity_poly.type
_entity_poly.pdbx_seq_one_letter_code
_entity_poly.pdbx_strand_id
1 'polypeptide(L)'
;MTNVAIIALMAILSPLASSMFSPGIQQIADDLNTTKNAVIGCTTGFVVMLGIGPLILAPLSETFGRRNVYIYCYSAFSILQIPAALAPNIATLLAVRTISGFFGAVAIANGGGTISDMFVPEERAGIFGWYLLGPLLGPTLGPLFGGIIVQRAGWRWIFWTTTIICTVNTIVGYFFLHESYAPVLLGRKIANMETEEGTSGKYRYEGEDDRPLKNKLIHSLKRPFKIITQPIVLIMSAYQALIFGTTYSIYTNMQAIFEGDYGFNTEQVGLLYLGPGLGFLTSVWFLVPQIDRVYKALGERNKCKPVPEYRLPLANIGAVLIPISLFCFFWAVEKHAHWALCITATYFYGAGQVMILNCTQNYYIDSFEKYAASAIAAGAVFRSLFGGVVPLIAPTLFKSLGYGWGGSVFGFLSLAIAPAPLLFYRYGKTIREKFKIEL
;
A
#
# COMPACT_ATOMS: atom_id res chain seq x y z
N MET A 1 -20.24 -11.50 -1.97
CA MET A 1 -19.62 -10.63 -3.02
C MET A 1 -19.80 -9.14 -2.75
N THR A 2 -20.97 -8.67 -2.31
CA THR A 2 -21.22 -7.24 -2.02
C THR A 2 -20.20 -6.63 -1.05
N ASN A 3 -19.91 -7.30 0.07
CA ASN A 3 -18.90 -6.84 1.03
C ASN A 3 -17.53 -6.66 0.36
N VAL A 4 -17.11 -7.61 -0.50
CA VAL A 4 -15.81 -7.54 -1.19
C VAL A 4 -15.76 -6.33 -2.13
N ALA A 5 -16.82 -6.07 -2.88
CA ALA A 5 -16.88 -4.92 -3.78
C ALA A 5 -16.76 -3.59 -3.01
N ILE A 6 -17.47 -3.44 -1.89
CA ILE A 6 -17.43 -2.23 -1.06
C ILE A 6 -16.04 -2.02 -0.46
N ILE A 7 -15.44 -3.06 0.13
CA ILE A 7 -14.10 -2.92 0.72
C ILE A 7 -13.00 -2.73 -0.33
N ALA A 8 -13.16 -3.28 -1.54
CA ALA A 8 -12.24 -3.03 -2.65
C ALA A 8 -12.31 -1.58 -3.14
N LEU A 9 -13.53 -1.00 -3.24
CA LEU A 9 -13.71 0.42 -3.50
C LEU A 9 -13.11 1.29 -2.39
N MET A 10 -13.29 0.91 -1.13
CA MET A 10 -12.62 1.58 -0.03
C MET A 10 -11.09 1.47 -0.14
N ALA A 11 -10.56 0.32 -0.50
CA ALA A 11 -9.11 0.09 -0.59
C ALA A 11 -8.42 0.87 -1.71
N ILE A 12 -9.12 1.21 -2.80
CA ILE A 12 -8.57 2.04 -3.88
C ILE A 12 -8.53 3.52 -3.50
N LEU A 13 -9.51 4.01 -2.70
CA LEU A 13 -9.69 5.44 -2.44
C LEU A 13 -8.52 6.07 -1.68
N SER A 14 -7.92 5.36 -0.72
CA SER A 14 -6.81 5.92 0.08
C SER A 14 -5.51 6.10 -0.73
N PRO A 15 -5.02 5.09 -1.48
CA PRO A 15 -3.88 5.28 -2.38
C PRO A 15 -4.17 6.27 -3.51
N LEU A 16 -5.39 6.29 -4.02
CA LEU A 16 -5.83 7.26 -5.01
C LEU A 16 -5.77 8.69 -4.46
N ALA A 17 -6.33 8.93 -3.26
CA ALA A 17 -6.27 10.25 -2.60
C ALA A 17 -4.83 10.69 -2.28
N SER A 18 -3.90 9.75 -2.00
CA SER A 18 -2.49 10.09 -1.77
C SER A 18 -1.80 10.61 -3.02
N SER A 19 -2.07 9.99 -4.16
CA SER A 19 -1.39 10.25 -5.42
C SER A 19 -2.07 11.30 -6.31
N MET A 20 -3.40 11.50 -6.20
CA MET A 20 -4.12 12.61 -6.86
C MET A 20 -3.56 13.99 -6.51
N PHE A 21 -2.86 14.09 -5.39
CA PHE A 21 -2.24 15.30 -4.90
C PHE A 21 -1.00 15.72 -5.70
N SER A 22 -0.29 14.76 -6.30
CA SER A 22 0.99 15.00 -6.96
C SER A 22 0.94 16.02 -8.10
N PRO A 23 -0.04 16.02 -9.03
CA PRO A 23 -0.13 17.03 -10.08
C PRO A 23 -0.40 18.44 -9.57
N GLY A 24 -0.97 18.58 -8.38
CA GLY A 24 -1.28 19.87 -7.76
C GLY A 24 -0.16 20.53 -6.96
N ILE A 25 1.00 19.86 -6.78
CA ILE A 25 2.06 20.32 -5.87
C ILE A 25 2.51 21.76 -6.17
N GLN A 26 2.71 22.09 -7.45
CA GLN A 26 3.13 23.44 -7.84
C GLN A 26 2.03 24.47 -7.53
N GLN A 27 0.79 24.22 -7.97
CA GLN A 27 -0.34 25.11 -7.76
C GLN A 27 -0.62 25.36 -6.26
N ILE A 28 -0.51 24.30 -5.43
CA ILE A 28 -0.66 24.42 -3.97
C ILE A 28 0.46 25.28 -3.37
N ALA A 29 1.71 25.11 -3.83
CA ALA A 29 2.84 25.89 -3.34
C ALA A 29 2.66 27.37 -3.64
N ASP A 30 2.19 27.70 -4.83
CA ASP A 30 1.95 29.06 -5.28
C ASP A 30 0.77 29.69 -4.52
N ASP A 31 -0.38 28.99 -4.42
CA ASP A 31 -1.59 29.48 -3.75
C ASP A 31 -1.41 29.69 -2.23
N LEU A 32 -0.65 28.81 -1.58
CA LEU A 32 -0.39 28.90 -0.13
C LEU A 32 0.90 29.62 0.22
N ASN A 33 1.57 30.27 -0.76
CA ASN A 33 2.84 30.99 -0.61
C ASN A 33 3.90 30.19 0.17
N THR A 34 4.14 28.95 -0.26
CA THR A 34 5.03 28.00 0.42
C THR A 34 5.99 27.29 -0.55
N THR A 35 6.89 26.49 -0.01
CA THR A 35 7.83 25.71 -0.81
C THR A 35 7.21 24.39 -1.29
N LYS A 36 7.62 23.89 -2.46
CA LYS A 36 7.24 22.56 -2.96
C LYS A 36 7.53 21.46 -1.93
N ASN A 37 8.66 21.56 -1.22
CA ASN A 37 9.02 20.57 -0.19
C ASN A 37 8.02 20.54 0.97
N ALA A 38 7.47 21.67 1.38
CA ALA A 38 6.42 21.72 2.40
C ALA A 38 5.13 21.04 1.92
N VAL A 39 4.79 21.21 0.63
CA VAL A 39 3.63 20.55 0.02
C VAL A 39 3.87 19.03 -0.10
N ILE A 40 5.07 18.59 -0.49
CA ILE A 40 5.46 17.17 -0.49
C ILE A 40 5.34 16.60 0.93
N GLY A 41 5.66 17.38 1.96
CA GLY A 41 5.45 17.02 3.37
C GLY A 41 4.02 16.59 3.70
N CYS A 42 3.02 17.17 3.04
CA CYS A 42 1.61 16.77 3.20
C CYS A 42 1.36 15.34 2.66
N THR A 43 2.01 14.97 1.55
CA THR A 43 1.98 13.59 1.03
C THR A 43 2.75 12.66 1.97
N THR A 44 3.90 13.08 2.46
CA THR A 44 4.70 12.34 3.44
C THR A 44 3.89 12.00 4.69
N GLY A 45 3.27 12.99 5.33
CA GLY A 45 2.44 12.78 6.51
C GLY A 45 1.31 11.78 6.26
N PHE A 46 0.63 11.91 5.14
CA PHE A 46 -0.44 11.00 4.74
C PHE A 46 0.06 9.55 4.55
N VAL A 47 1.14 9.36 3.78
CA VAL A 47 1.67 8.03 3.45
C VAL A 47 2.27 7.33 4.67
N VAL A 48 2.96 8.07 5.55
CA VAL A 48 3.50 7.53 6.80
C VAL A 48 2.36 7.03 7.69
N MET A 49 1.30 7.82 7.85
CA MET A 49 0.15 7.42 8.66
C MET A 49 -0.65 6.29 8.01
N LEU A 50 -0.67 6.20 6.68
CA LEU A 50 -1.22 5.05 5.96
C LEU A 50 -0.49 3.74 6.30
N GLY A 51 0.80 3.80 6.62
CA GLY A 51 1.58 2.65 7.09
C GLY A 51 1.42 2.34 8.57
N ILE A 52 1.28 3.36 9.42
CA ILE A 52 1.12 3.20 10.89
C ILE A 52 -0.32 2.78 11.23
N GLY A 53 -1.31 3.31 10.50
CA GLY A 53 -2.73 3.04 10.74
C GLY A 53 -3.08 1.57 10.92
N PRO A 54 -2.63 0.65 10.04
CA PRO A 54 -2.91 -0.77 10.15
C PRO A 54 -2.53 -1.40 11.49
N LEU A 55 -1.45 -0.95 12.12
CA LEU A 55 -1.01 -1.49 13.41
C LEU A 55 -2.06 -1.30 14.51
N ILE A 56 -2.85 -0.23 14.43
CA ILE A 56 -3.87 0.12 15.43
C ILE A 56 -5.25 -0.30 14.95
N LEU A 57 -5.58 -0.05 13.68
CA LEU A 57 -6.92 -0.27 13.14
C LEU A 57 -7.26 -1.75 12.97
N ALA A 58 -6.28 -2.62 12.70
CA ALA A 58 -6.53 -4.05 12.59
C ALA A 58 -6.98 -4.67 13.93
N PRO A 59 -6.26 -4.50 15.05
CA PRO A 59 -6.72 -4.96 16.36
C PRO A 59 -8.05 -4.33 16.82
N LEU A 60 -8.27 -3.05 16.50
CA LEU A 60 -9.55 -2.39 16.82
C LEU A 60 -10.72 -3.07 16.08
N SER A 61 -10.51 -3.46 14.82
CA SER A 61 -11.53 -4.12 14.03
C SER A 61 -11.85 -5.55 14.51
N GLU A 62 -10.89 -6.22 15.14
CA GLU A 62 -11.08 -7.51 15.80
C GLU A 62 -11.87 -7.39 17.12
N THR A 63 -11.85 -6.22 17.75
CA THR A 63 -12.56 -5.98 19.00
C THR A 63 -13.96 -5.41 18.78
N PHE A 64 -14.07 -4.38 17.95
CA PHE A 64 -15.33 -3.65 17.73
C PHE A 64 -16.14 -4.15 16.52
N GLY A 65 -15.59 -5.10 15.77
CA GLY A 65 -16.15 -5.63 14.52
C GLY A 65 -15.62 -4.90 13.29
N ARG A 66 -15.47 -5.64 12.19
CA ARG A 66 -14.94 -5.13 10.92
C ARG A 66 -15.81 -3.99 10.39
N ARG A 67 -17.13 -4.24 10.27
CA ARG A 67 -18.10 -3.28 9.73
C ARG A 67 -18.04 -1.92 10.40
N ASN A 68 -18.09 -1.90 11.73
CA ASN A 68 -18.14 -0.65 12.49
C ASN A 68 -16.87 0.18 12.27
N VAL A 69 -15.69 -0.46 12.35
CA VAL A 69 -14.42 0.22 12.17
C VAL A 69 -14.25 0.76 10.74
N TYR A 70 -14.70 0.02 9.71
CA TYR A 70 -14.74 0.56 8.34
C TYR A 70 -15.58 1.83 8.27
N ILE A 71 -16.82 1.79 8.72
CA ILE A 71 -17.76 2.92 8.61
C ILE A 71 -17.25 4.14 9.38
N TYR A 72 -16.82 3.97 10.63
CA TYR A 72 -16.31 5.10 11.44
C TYR A 72 -15.04 5.71 10.84
N CYS A 73 -14.09 4.89 10.43
CA CYS A 73 -12.85 5.40 9.86
C CYS A 73 -13.07 6.08 8.50
N TYR A 74 -13.92 5.52 7.62
CA TYR A 74 -14.21 6.16 6.34
C TYR A 74 -15.07 7.43 6.48
N SER A 75 -15.97 7.48 7.46
CA SER A 75 -16.69 8.72 7.81
C SER A 75 -15.70 9.80 8.27
N ALA A 76 -14.78 9.47 9.17
CA ALA A 76 -13.75 10.39 9.63
C ALA A 76 -12.83 10.82 8.47
N PHE A 77 -12.41 9.88 7.62
CA PHE A 77 -11.62 10.16 6.44
C PHE A 77 -12.31 11.14 5.49
N SER A 78 -13.60 10.91 5.21
CA SER A 78 -14.41 11.78 4.35
C SER A 78 -14.56 13.19 4.94
N ILE A 79 -14.88 13.29 6.22
CA ILE A 79 -15.04 14.57 6.93
C ILE A 79 -13.72 15.36 6.91
N LEU A 80 -12.58 14.70 7.11
CA LEU A 80 -11.27 15.35 7.11
C LEU A 80 -10.84 15.89 5.73
N GLN A 81 -11.43 15.42 4.61
CA GLN A 81 -11.16 16.03 3.31
C GLN A 81 -11.75 17.45 3.19
N ILE A 82 -12.80 17.79 3.95
CA ILE A 82 -13.43 19.11 3.90
C ILE A 82 -12.47 20.21 4.40
N PRO A 83 -11.89 20.15 5.62
CA PRO A 83 -10.90 21.13 6.04
C PRO A 83 -9.62 21.10 5.19
N ALA A 84 -9.28 19.98 4.53
CA ALA A 84 -8.19 19.95 3.56
C ALA A 84 -8.50 20.77 2.31
N ALA A 85 -9.76 20.70 1.78
CA ALA A 85 -10.20 21.53 0.66
C ALA A 85 -10.25 23.04 0.99
N LEU A 86 -10.56 23.36 2.24
CA LEU A 86 -10.70 24.74 2.74
C LEU A 86 -9.43 25.28 3.41
N ALA A 87 -8.31 24.53 3.36
CA ALA A 87 -7.09 24.87 4.08
C ALA A 87 -6.57 26.27 3.70
N PRO A 88 -6.43 27.19 4.71
CA PRO A 88 -5.94 28.55 4.47
C PRO A 88 -4.41 28.63 4.42
N ASN A 89 -3.72 27.62 4.93
CA ASN A 89 -2.26 27.57 5.02
C ASN A 89 -1.74 26.13 4.99
N ILE A 90 -0.44 26.00 4.76
CA ILE A 90 0.22 24.69 4.64
C ILE A 90 0.20 23.87 5.94
N ALA A 91 0.25 24.53 7.11
CA ALA A 91 0.26 23.83 8.40
C ALA A 91 -1.07 23.10 8.65
N THR A 92 -2.20 23.76 8.36
CA THR A 92 -3.53 23.13 8.42
C THR A 92 -3.64 21.98 7.43
N LEU A 93 -3.20 22.16 6.18
CA LEU A 93 -3.22 21.12 5.17
C LEU A 93 -2.39 19.91 5.59
N LEU A 94 -1.18 20.13 6.11
CA LEU A 94 -0.29 19.08 6.61
C LEU A 94 -0.92 18.29 7.75
N ALA A 95 -1.45 18.99 8.77
CA ALA A 95 -2.06 18.35 9.93
C ALA A 95 -3.27 17.48 9.52
N VAL A 96 -4.18 18.04 8.74
CA VAL A 96 -5.39 17.35 8.29
C VAL A 96 -5.04 16.14 7.39
N ARG A 97 -4.11 16.30 6.47
CA ARG A 97 -3.63 15.22 5.60
C ARG A 97 -2.99 14.08 6.41
N THR A 98 -2.16 14.41 7.40
CA THR A 98 -1.53 13.42 8.28
C THR A 98 -2.58 12.61 9.04
N ILE A 99 -3.56 13.28 9.67
CA ILE A 99 -4.65 12.59 10.39
C ILE A 99 -5.53 11.77 9.43
N SER A 100 -5.84 12.31 8.25
CA SER A 100 -6.66 11.60 7.26
C SER A 100 -5.99 10.31 6.75
N GLY A 101 -4.66 10.30 6.62
CA GLY A 101 -3.89 9.11 6.26
C GLY A 101 -4.09 7.95 7.23
N PHE A 102 -4.17 8.24 8.54
CA PHE A 102 -4.46 7.23 9.55
C PHE A 102 -5.81 6.56 9.34
N PHE A 103 -6.87 7.34 9.20
CA PHE A 103 -8.22 6.79 8.99
C PHE A 103 -8.38 6.13 7.62
N GLY A 104 -7.74 6.67 6.58
CA GLY A 104 -7.72 6.09 5.25
C GLY A 104 -7.08 4.71 5.16
N ALA A 105 -6.22 4.36 6.12
CA ALA A 105 -5.54 3.08 6.16
C ALA A 105 -6.46 1.87 6.43
N VAL A 106 -7.68 2.09 6.92
CA VAL A 106 -8.56 1.03 7.44
C VAL A 106 -8.86 -0.08 6.44
N ALA A 107 -9.10 0.27 5.17
CA ALA A 107 -9.40 -0.75 4.16
C ALA A 107 -8.18 -1.61 3.84
N ILE A 108 -7.01 -1.00 3.71
CA ILE A 108 -5.76 -1.72 3.47
C ILE A 108 -5.40 -2.60 4.67
N ALA A 109 -5.66 -2.10 5.89
CA ALA A 109 -5.40 -2.82 7.14
C ALA A 109 -6.26 -4.10 7.28
N ASN A 110 -7.55 -3.97 6.99
CA ASN A 110 -8.54 -4.98 7.35
C ASN A 110 -9.04 -5.82 6.18
N GLY A 111 -8.77 -5.43 4.93
CA GLY A 111 -9.32 -6.09 3.75
C GLY A 111 -8.94 -7.57 3.65
N GLY A 112 -7.69 -7.91 3.90
CA GLY A 112 -7.22 -9.29 3.92
C GLY A 112 -7.90 -10.11 5.02
N GLY A 113 -8.02 -9.55 6.24
CA GLY A 113 -8.73 -10.17 7.36
C GLY A 113 -10.20 -10.40 7.04
N THR A 114 -10.89 -9.39 6.53
CA THR A 114 -12.31 -9.48 6.15
C THR A 114 -12.57 -10.55 5.09
N ILE A 115 -11.70 -10.67 4.09
CA ILE A 115 -11.80 -11.72 3.07
C ILE A 115 -11.57 -13.09 3.70
N SER A 116 -10.59 -13.21 4.61
CA SER A 116 -10.32 -14.47 5.31
C SER A 116 -11.45 -14.90 6.27
N ASP A 117 -12.21 -13.94 6.80
CA ASP A 117 -13.36 -14.21 7.65
C ASP A 117 -14.58 -14.72 6.85
N MET A 118 -14.66 -14.43 5.55
CA MET A 118 -15.83 -14.73 4.71
C MET A 118 -15.66 -15.93 3.77
N PHE A 119 -14.43 -16.30 3.43
CA PHE A 119 -14.16 -17.29 2.38
C PHE A 119 -13.20 -18.39 2.84
N VAL A 120 -13.48 -19.61 2.37
CA VAL A 120 -12.61 -20.77 2.60
C VAL A 120 -11.25 -20.60 1.87
N PRO A 121 -10.17 -21.25 2.35
CA PRO A 121 -8.83 -21.06 1.78
C PRO A 121 -8.73 -21.27 0.28
N GLU A 122 -9.53 -22.18 -0.29
CA GLU A 122 -9.53 -22.56 -1.70
C GLU A 122 -10.04 -21.43 -2.62
N GLU A 123 -11.02 -20.64 -2.16
CA GLU A 123 -11.63 -19.53 -2.91
C GLU A 123 -10.96 -18.19 -2.64
N ARG A 124 -10.27 -18.08 -1.49
CA ARG A 124 -9.70 -16.84 -0.96
C ARG A 124 -8.71 -16.20 -1.90
N ALA A 125 -7.83 -16.97 -2.54
CA ALA A 125 -6.75 -16.45 -3.36
C ALA A 125 -7.25 -15.64 -4.57
N GLY A 126 -8.27 -16.13 -5.27
CA GLY A 126 -8.87 -15.42 -6.40
C GLY A 126 -9.56 -14.12 -5.99
N ILE A 127 -10.33 -14.15 -4.90
CA ILE A 127 -11.06 -12.98 -4.37
C ILE A 127 -10.09 -11.94 -3.84
N PHE A 128 -9.05 -12.36 -3.14
CA PHE A 128 -8.00 -11.47 -2.64
C PHE A 128 -7.23 -10.79 -3.80
N GLY A 129 -7.02 -11.51 -4.91
CA GLY A 129 -6.45 -10.93 -6.12
C GLY A 129 -7.27 -9.77 -6.68
N TRP A 130 -8.59 -9.90 -6.75
CA TRP A 130 -9.48 -8.80 -7.14
C TRP A 130 -9.43 -7.62 -6.18
N TYR A 131 -9.42 -7.89 -4.88
CA TYR A 131 -9.28 -6.83 -3.86
C TYR A 131 -7.97 -6.06 -4.00
N LEU A 132 -6.86 -6.76 -4.25
CA LEU A 132 -5.52 -6.14 -4.37
C LEU A 132 -5.38 -5.20 -5.58
N LEU A 133 -6.22 -5.35 -6.61
CA LEU A 133 -6.24 -4.40 -7.73
C LEU A 133 -6.52 -2.97 -7.26
N GLY A 134 -7.34 -2.79 -6.22
CA GLY A 134 -7.64 -1.48 -5.66
C GLY A 134 -6.40 -0.72 -5.19
N PRO A 135 -5.66 -1.21 -4.19
CA PRO A 135 -4.43 -0.59 -3.71
C PRO A 135 -3.33 -0.44 -4.78
N LEU A 136 -3.29 -1.31 -5.79
CA LEU A 136 -2.31 -1.24 -6.89
C LEU A 136 -2.67 -0.16 -7.91
N LEU A 137 -3.94 -0.03 -8.28
CA LEU A 137 -4.37 0.94 -9.29
C LEU A 137 -4.52 2.35 -8.72
N GLY A 138 -4.80 2.49 -7.42
CA GLY A 138 -4.96 3.79 -6.77
C GLY A 138 -3.83 4.77 -7.08
N PRO A 139 -2.56 4.40 -6.86
CA PRO A 139 -1.43 5.28 -7.11
C PRO A 139 -1.26 5.73 -8.57
N THR A 140 -1.73 4.97 -9.54
CA THR A 140 -1.63 5.30 -10.96
C THR A 140 -2.84 6.09 -11.48
N LEU A 141 -4.03 5.72 -11.05
CA LEU A 141 -5.26 6.43 -11.41
C LEU A 141 -5.37 7.79 -10.71
N GLY A 142 -4.75 7.91 -9.51
CA GLY A 142 -4.75 9.16 -8.76
C GLY A 142 -4.22 10.35 -9.56
N PRO A 143 -2.98 10.34 -10.05
CA PRO A 143 -2.45 11.45 -10.82
C PRO A 143 -3.16 11.68 -12.16
N LEU A 144 -3.70 10.63 -12.78
CA LEU A 144 -4.51 10.75 -13.98
C LEU A 144 -5.75 11.61 -13.73
N PHE A 145 -6.57 11.25 -12.75
CA PHE A 145 -7.73 12.05 -12.36
C PHE A 145 -7.32 13.37 -11.71
N GLY A 146 -6.28 13.37 -10.90
CA GLY A 146 -5.73 14.56 -10.27
C GLY A 146 -5.28 15.60 -11.28
N GLY A 147 -4.58 15.19 -12.34
CA GLY A 147 -4.14 16.09 -13.42
C GLY A 147 -5.31 16.79 -14.10
N ILE A 148 -6.35 16.03 -14.48
CA ILE A 148 -7.58 16.58 -15.10
C ILE A 148 -8.27 17.56 -14.14
N ILE A 149 -8.44 17.18 -12.88
CA ILE A 149 -9.14 18.01 -11.88
C ILE A 149 -8.35 19.29 -11.60
N VAL A 150 -7.05 19.20 -11.39
CA VAL A 150 -6.19 20.36 -11.11
C VAL A 150 -6.20 21.33 -12.28
N GLN A 151 -6.06 20.84 -13.50
CA GLN A 151 -6.05 21.66 -14.70
C GLN A 151 -7.37 22.40 -14.94
N ARG A 152 -8.52 21.75 -14.67
CA ARG A 152 -9.84 22.30 -15.01
C ARG A 152 -10.56 22.99 -13.86
N ALA A 153 -10.35 22.52 -12.63
CA ALA A 153 -11.11 22.99 -11.48
C ALA A 153 -10.23 23.49 -10.31
N GLY A 154 -8.90 23.27 -10.38
CA GLY A 154 -7.96 23.62 -9.35
C GLY A 154 -7.79 22.54 -8.27
N TRP A 155 -6.69 22.67 -7.51
CA TRP A 155 -6.26 21.64 -6.55
C TRP A 155 -7.26 21.36 -5.41
N ARG A 156 -8.07 22.35 -5.00
CA ARG A 156 -9.08 22.16 -3.95
C ARG A 156 -10.14 21.14 -4.32
N TRP A 157 -10.44 21.00 -5.60
CA TRP A 157 -11.39 20.02 -6.10
C TRP A 157 -10.92 18.58 -6.00
N ILE A 158 -9.62 18.31 -5.81
CA ILE A 158 -9.12 16.98 -5.46
C ILE A 158 -9.79 16.49 -4.17
N PHE A 159 -9.84 17.35 -3.15
CA PHE A 159 -10.42 17.02 -1.86
C PHE A 159 -11.94 16.93 -1.91
N TRP A 160 -12.61 17.85 -2.63
CA TRP A 160 -14.06 17.77 -2.83
C TRP A 160 -14.47 16.50 -3.57
N THR A 161 -13.80 16.12 -4.63
CA THR A 161 -14.05 14.88 -5.38
C THR A 161 -13.82 13.66 -4.47
N THR A 162 -12.74 13.65 -3.71
CA THR A 162 -12.46 12.58 -2.73
C THR A 162 -13.56 12.52 -1.67
N THR A 163 -14.01 13.66 -1.13
CA THR A 163 -15.11 13.74 -0.16
C THR A 163 -16.39 13.12 -0.72
N ILE A 164 -16.79 13.50 -1.94
CA ILE A 164 -18.01 13.00 -2.58
C ILE A 164 -17.95 11.48 -2.75
N ILE A 165 -16.87 10.96 -3.33
CA ILE A 165 -16.73 9.53 -3.60
C ILE A 165 -16.67 8.74 -2.28
N CYS A 166 -15.90 9.22 -1.29
CA CYS A 166 -15.79 8.58 0.02
C CYS A 166 -17.13 8.59 0.76
N THR A 167 -17.87 9.70 0.73
CA THR A 167 -19.18 9.80 1.37
C THR A 167 -20.19 8.84 0.74
N VAL A 168 -20.27 8.80 -0.58
CA VAL A 168 -21.14 7.87 -1.30
C VAL A 168 -20.79 6.42 -0.95
N ASN A 169 -19.50 6.06 -0.99
CA ASN A 169 -19.06 4.72 -0.65
C ASN A 169 -19.31 4.37 0.83
N THR A 170 -19.19 5.34 1.74
CA THR A 170 -19.50 5.16 3.16
C THR A 170 -20.99 4.93 3.39
N ILE A 171 -21.84 5.69 2.70
CA ILE A 171 -23.32 5.51 2.75
C ILE A 171 -23.70 4.13 2.21
N VAL A 172 -23.16 3.73 1.06
CA VAL A 172 -23.38 2.38 0.51
C VAL A 172 -22.86 1.32 1.51
N GLY A 173 -21.69 1.52 2.12
CA GLY A 173 -21.16 0.64 3.16
C GLY A 173 -22.04 0.56 4.39
N TYR A 174 -22.64 1.68 4.83
CA TYR A 174 -23.54 1.70 5.98
C TYR A 174 -24.77 0.79 5.79
N PHE A 175 -25.36 0.79 4.59
CA PHE A 175 -26.53 -0.02 4.30
C PHE A 175 -26.21 -1.47 3.89
N PHE A 176 -25.16 -1.71 3.16
CA PHE A 176 -24.89 -3.00 2.51
C PHE A 176 -23.70 -3.77 3.08
N LEU A 177 -22.82 -3.14 3.87
CA LEU A 177 -21.71 -3.87 4.48
C LEU A 177 -22.20 -4.63 5.71
N HIS A 178 -22.07 -5.94 5.71
CA HIS A 178 -22.41 -6.81 6.81
C HIS A 178 -21.19 -7.15 7.66
N GLU A 179 -21.39 -7.35 8.95
CA GLU A 179 -20.32 -7.81 9.84
C GLU A 179 -19.83 -9.20 9.41
N SER A 180 -18.52 -9.38 9.37
CA SER A 180 -17.89 -10.63 8.94
C SER A 180 -17.11 -11.32 10.04
N TYR A 181 -16.79 -10.62 11.12
CA TYR A 181 -15.94 -11.16 12.18
C TYR A 181 -16.71 -12.09 13.10
N ALA A 182 -16.41 -13.39 13.03
CA ALA A 182 -17.13 -14.44 13.73
C ALA A 182 -17.23 -14.23 15.25
N PRO A 183 -16.17 -13.83 15.99
CA PRO A 183 -16.27 -13.59 17.43
C PRO A 183 -17.29 -12.52 17.81
N VAL A 184 -17.39 -11.44 17.04
CA VAL A 184 -18.37 -10.37 17.28
C VAL A 184 -19.79 -10.83 16.97
N LEU A 185 -19.97 -11.62 15.91
CA LEU A 185 -21.27 -12.20 15.58
C LEU A 185 -21.74 -13.20 16.64
N LEU A 186 -20.83 -14.06 17.12
CA LEU A 186 -21.12 -15.01 18.19
C LEU A 186 -21.45 -14.29 19.51
N GLY A 187 -20.67 -13.28 19.88
CA GLY A 187 -20.94 -12.47 21.07
C GLY A 187 -22.30 -11.79 21.02
N ARG A 188 -22.71 -11.23 19.84
CA ARG A 188 -24.07 -10.66 19.67
C ARG A 188 -25.15 -11.72 19.79
N LYS A 189 -24.92 -12.92 19.23
CA LYS A 189 -25.88 -14.03 19.33
C LYS A 189 -26.06 -14.48 20.77
N ILE A 190 -24.97 -14.62 21.52
CA ILE A 190 -25.00 -14.96 22.96
C ILE A 190 -25.77 -13.89 23.73
N ALA A 191 -25.47 -12.61 23.56
CA ALA A 191 -26.16 -11.53 24.24
C ALA A 191 -27.68 -11.52 23.97
N ASN A 192 -28.09 -11.82 22.72
CA ASN A 192 -29.50 -11.96 22.38
C ASN A 192 -30.16 -13.17 23.08
N MET A 193 -29.52 -14.34 23.09
CA MET A 193 -30.00 -15.55 23.75
C MET A 193 -30.11 -15.34 25.26
N GLU A 194 -29.13 -14.73 25.90
CA GLU A 194 -29.15 -14.40 27.32
C GLU A 194 -30.25 -13.40 27.67
N THR A 195 -30.56 -12.45 26.79
CA THR A 195 -31.66 -11.50 26.96
C THR A 195 -33.00 -12.19 26.84
N GLU A 196 -33.18 -13.11 25.90
CA GLU A 196 -34.41 -13.89 25.72
C GLU A 196 -34.67 -14.85 26.90
N GLU A 197 -33.60 -15.45 27.46
CA GLU A 197 -33.69 -16.38 28.59
C GLU A 197 -33.70 -15.67 29.97
N GLY A 198 -33.44 -14.36 30.03
CA GLY A 198 -33.29 -13.61 31.26
C GLY A 198 -32.09 -14.04 32.12
N THR A 199 -31.08 -14.65 31.48
CA THR A 199 -29.86 -15.16 32.14
C THR A 199 -28.67 -14.34 31.68
N SER A 200 -27.64 -14.21 32.54
CA SER A 200 -26.41 -13.50 32.18
C SER A 200 -25.19 -14.38 32.47
N GLY A 201 -24.22 -14.42 31.52
CA GLY A 201 -22.98 -15.15 31.71
C GLY A 201 -23.10 -16.69 31.61
N LYS A 202 -24.20 -17.20 31.04
CA LYS A 202 -24.45 -18.64 30.89
C LYS A 202 -23.75 -19.26 29.68
N TYR A 203 -23.57 -18.48 28.64
CA TYR A 203 -23.03 -18.94 27.37
C TYR A 203 -21.65 -18.32 27.08
N ARG A 204 -20.74 -19.13 26.55
CA ARG A 204 -19.43 -18.71 26.03
C ARG A 204 -19.17 -19.44 24.73
N TYR A 205 -18.41 -18.79 23.80
CA TYR A 205 -17.96 -19.44 22.59
C TYR A 205 -16.50 -19.90 22.70
N GLU A 206 -16.15 -20.95 22.00
CA GLU A 206 -14.79 -21.49 21.97
C GLU A 206 -13.83 -20.48 21.37
N GLY A 207 -12.72 -20.17 22.09
CA GLY A 207 -11.74 -19.19 21.65
C GLY A 207 -12.03 -17.74 22.06
N GLU A 208 -12.99 -17.52 22.97
CA GLU A 208 -13.24 -16.18 23.56
C GLU A 208 -11.97 -15.64 24.23
N ASP A 209 -11.54 -14.46 23.80
CA ASP A 209 -10.35 -13.80 24.34
C ASP A 209 -10.76 -12.76 25.39
N ASP A 210 -10.64 -13.14 26.65
CA ASP A 210 -11.02 -12.32 27.82
C ASP A 210 -9.98 -11.23 28.15
N ARG A 211 -8.86 -11.14 27.40
CA ARG A 211 -7.83 -10.14 27.69
C ARG A 211 -8.35 -8.73 27.50
N PRO A 212 -8.00 -7.77 28.37
CA PRO A 212 -8.38 -6.37 28.22
C PRO A 212 -7.84 -5.79 26.90
N LEU A 213 -8.60 -4.90 26.27
CA LEU A 213 -8.29 -4.26 24.99
C LEU A 213 -6.87 -3.73 24.93
N LYS A 214 -6.41 -3.10 26.01
CA LYS A 214 -5.04 -2.57 26.13
C LYS A 214 -3.99 -3.66 25.90
N ASN A 215 -4.18 -4.84 26.46
CA ASN A 215 -3.24 -5.95 26.33
C ASN A 215 -3.28 -6.56 24.91
N LYS A 216 -4.46 -6.65 24.29
CA LYS A 216 -4.62 -7.06 22.88
C LYS A 216 -3.88 -6.10 21.95
N LEU A 217 -4.07 -4.78 22.13
CA LEU A 217 -3.39 -3.75 21.34
C LEU A 217 -1.87 -3.79 21.52
N ILE A 218 -1.38 -3.86 22.75
CA ILE A 218 0.07 -3.93 23.04
C ILE A 218 0.69 -5.16 22.40
N HIS A 219 0.01 -6.31 22.50
CA HIS A 219 0.51 -7.55 21.92
C HIS A 219 0.55 -7.48 20.38
N SER A 220 -0.51 -6.96 19.75
CA SER A 220 -0.58 -6.79 18.30
C SER A 220 0.43 -5.77 17.78
N LEU A 221 0.68 -4.69 18.53
CA LEU A 221 1.70 -3.69 18.18
C LEU A 221 3.14 -4.25 18.28
N LYS A 222 3.42 -5.12 19.24
CA LYS A 222 4.78 -5.68 19.43
C LYS A 222 5.14 -6.73 18.37
N ARG A 223 4.18 -7.49 17.86
CA ARG A 223 4.42 -8.58 16.91
C ARG A 223 5.13 -8.15 15.61
N PRO A 224 4.69 -7.11 14.87
CA PRO A 224 5.37 -6.68 13.66
C PRO A 224 6.83 -6.28 13.90
N PHE A 225 7.12 -5.59 15.02
CA PHE A 225 8.49 -5.21 15.39
C PHE A 225 9.35 -6.41 15.73
N LYS A 226 8.78 -7.47 16.30
CA LYS A 226 9.49 -8.71 16.58
C LYS A 226 9.75 -9.51 15.30
N ILE A 227 8.78 -9.54 14.37
CA ILE A 227 8.91 -10.24 13.09
C ILE A 227 9.96 -9.59 12.19
N ILE A 228 10.06 -8.25 12.19
CA ILE A 228 11.02 -7.55 11.34
C ILE A 228 12.49 -7.80 11.72
N THR A 229 12.76 -8.31 12.93
CA THR A 229 14.12 -8.69 13.32
C THR A 229 14.64 -9.93 12.59
N GLN A 230 13.77 -10.70 11.93
CA GLN A 230 14.23 -11.78 11.04
C GLN A 230 14.98 -11.21 9.83
N PRO A 231 16.19 -11.70 9.49
CA PRO A 231 17.01 -11.15 8.42
C PRO A 231 16.31 -11.15 7.07
N ILE A 232 15.55 -12.20 6.74
CA ILE A 232 14.82 -12.29 5.46
C ILE A 232 13.72 -11.22 5.41
N VAL A 233 12.93 -11.09 6.50
CA VAL A 233 11.85 -10.09 6.58
C VAL A 233 12.43 -8.68 6.51
N LEU A 234 13.52 -8.41 7.25
CA LEU A 234 14.18 -7.10 7.26
C LEU A 234 14.67 -6.70 5.86
N ILE A 235 15.43 -7.56 5.19
CA ILE A 235 16.01 -7.24 3.88
C ILE A 235 14.94 -7.13 2.80
N MET A 236 13.95 -8.03 2.78
CA MET A 236 12.86 -7.95 1.80
C MET A 236 11.94 -6.74 2.07
N SER A 237 11.72 -6.37 3.33
CA SER A 237 11.00 -5.14 3.68
C SER A 237 11.79 -3.89 3.31
N ALA A 238 13.12 -3.89 3.49
CA ALA A 238 14.00 -2.80 3.03
C ALA A 238 13.96 -2.66 1.50
N TYR A 239 13.92 -3.77 0.76
CA TYR A 239 13.76 -3.74 -0.69
C TYR A 239 12.42 -3.10 -1.10
N GLN A 240 11.31 -3.54 -0.48
CA GLN A 240 10.01 -2.92 -0.71
C GLN A 240 10.00 -1.42 -0.34
N ALA A 241 10.66 -1.05 0.76
CA ALA A 241 10.79 0.33 1.20
C ALA A 241 11.54 1.19 0.17
N LEU A 242 12.65 0.69 -0.37
CA LEU A 242 13.39 1.36 -1.43
C LEU A 242 12.54 1.56 -2.69
N ILE A 243 11.82 0.52 -3.13
CA ILE A 243 10.93 0.59 -4.30
C ILE A 243 9.84 1.65 -4.07
N PHE A 244 9.19 1.65 -2.90
CA PHE A 244 8.15 2.63 -2.59
C PHE A 244 8.69 4.05 -2.50
N GLY A 245 9.83 4.24 -1.84
CA GLY A 245 10.50 5.53 -1.77
C GLY A 245 10.84 6.09 -3.16
N THR A 246 11.35 5.25 -4.03
CA THR A 246 11.65 5.60 -5.43
C THR A 246 10.37 5.89 -6.22
N THR A 247 9.33 5.06 -6.07
CA THR A 247 8.03 5.27 -6.74
C THR A 247 7.43 6.63 -6.40
N TYR A 248 7.33 6.94 -5.11
CA TYR A 248 6.79 8.23 -4.69
C TYR A 248 7.72 9.40 -5.06
N SER A 249 9.04 9.20 -5.11
CA SER A 249 9.98 10.21 -5.60
C SER A 249 9.78 10.49 -7.10
N ILE A 250 9.56 9.47 -7.91
CA ILE A 250 9.20 9.65 -9.33
C ILE A 250 7.87 10.40 -9.41
N TYR A 251 6.85 9.97 -8.68
CA TYR A 251 5.51 10.56 -8.75
C TYR A 251 5.48 12.04 -8.33
N THR A 252 6.18 12.43 -7.29
CA THR A 252 6.22 13.83 -6.85
C THR A 252 7.04 14.75 -7.74
N ASN A 253 7.99 14.20 -8.50
CA ASN A 253 8.83 14.98 -9.41
C ASN A 253 8.37 14.90 -10.88
N MET A 254 7.47 14.00 -11.24
CA MET A 254 7.01 13.78 -12.62
C MET A 254 6.42 15.05 -13.22
N GLN A 255 5.64 15.82 -12.43
CA GLN A 255 5.10 17.11 -12.83
C GLN A 255 6.21 18.09 -13.19
N ALA A 256 7.21 18.26 -12.30
CA ALA A 256 8.31 19.20 -12.54
C ALA A 256 9.15 18.83 -13.76
N ILE A 257 9.38 17.54 -13.99
CA ILE A 257 10.12 17.02 -15.14
C ILE A 257 9.37 17.30 -16.44
N PHE A 258 8.11 16.86 -16.55
CA PHE A 258 7.42 16.87 -17.84
C PHE A 258 6.79 18.23 -18.18
N GLU A 259 6.40 19.04 -17.21
CA GLU A 259 6.01 20.43 -17.45
C GLU A 259 7.24 21.31 -17.73
N GLY A 260 8.33 21.16 -16.94
CA GLY A 260 9.51 21.99 -17.08
C GLY A 260 10.33 21.69 -18.34
N ASP A 261 10.70 20.42 -18.52
CA ASP A 261 11.66 20.01 -19.54
C ASP A 261 11.00 19.62 -20.87
N TYR A 262 9.77 19.12 -20.85
CA TYR A 262 9.06 18.66 -22.06
C TYR A 262 7.89 19.55 -22.48
N GLY A 263 7.50 20.54 -21.66
CA GLY A 263 6.46 21.51 -21.98
C GLY A 263 5.03 20.93 -21.99
N PHE A 264 4.79 19.82 -21.27
CA PHE A 264 3.48 19.20 -21.16
C PHE A 264 2.61 20.00 -20.19
N ASN A 265 1.30 19.99 -20.41
CA ASN A 265 0.36 20.52 -19.45
C ASN A 265 0.04 19.49 -18.34
N THR A 266 -0.53 19.93 -17.23
CA THR A 266 -0.84 19.11 -16.05
C THR A 266 -1.69 17.88 -16.38
N GLU A 267 -2.66 18.00 -17.31
CA GLU A 267 -3.51 16.90 -17.77
C GLU A 267 -2.71 15.85 -18.55
N GLN A 268 -1.80 16.29 -19.44
CA GLN A 268 -0.91 15.41 -20.20
C GLN A 268 0.05 14.67 -19.29
N VAL A 269 0.61 15.34 -18.29
CA VAL A 269 1.45 14.69 -17.28
C VAL A 269 0.67 13.62 -16.52
N GLY A 270 -0.60 13.88 -16.19
CA GLY A 270 -1.49 12.88 -15.59
C GLY A 270 -1.61 11.59 -16.41
N LEU A 271 -1.66 11.69 -17.76
CA LEU A 271 -1.70 10.53 -18.66
C LEU A 271 -0.42 9.70 -18.63
N LEU A 272 0.74 10.29 -18.34
CA LEU A 272 2.01 9.56 -18.30
C LEU A 272 2.06 8.51 -17.19
N TYR A 273 1.26 8.67 -16.13
CA TYR A 273 1.15 7.66 -15.05
C TYR A 273 0.44 6.38 -15.49
N LEU A 274 -0.14 6.35 -16.68
CA LEU A 274 -0.60 5.11 -17.29
C LEU A 274 0.57 4.13 -17.59
N GLY A 275 1.78 4.64 -17.79
CA GLY A 275 2.97 3.80 -17.99
C GLY A 275 3.14 2.77 -16.87
N PRO A 276 3.45 3.18 -15.63
CA PRO A 276 3.58 2.24 -14.53
C PRO A 276 2.28 1.49 -14.23
N GLY A 277 1.10 2.11 -14.45
CA GLY A 277 -0.21 1.46 -14.29
C GLY A 277 -0.42 0.26 -15.20
N LEU A 278 -0.09 0.40 -16.48
CA LEU A 278 -0.14 -0.72 -17.43
C LEU A 278 0.87 -1.80 -17.05
N GLY A 279 2.06 -1.41 -16.53
CA GLY A 279 3.04 -2.35 -15.98
C GLY A 279 2.46 -3.15 -14.80
N PHE A 280 1.71 -2.51 -13.90
CA PHE A 280 1.02 -3.19 -12.80
C PHE A 280 -0.02 -4.19 -13.32
N LEU A 281 -0.91 -3.76 -14.22
CA LEU A 281 -1.97 -4.60 -14.77
C LEU A 281 -1.43 -5.81 -15.51
N THR A 282 -0.47 -5.61 -16.40
CA THR A 282 0.14 -6.72 -17.15
C THR A 282 0.82 -7.71 -16.23
N SER A 283 1.51 -7.25 -15.18
CA SER A 283 2.13 -8.14 -14.20
C SER A 283 1.10 -8.92 -13.40
N VAL A 284 0.04 -8.28 -12.93
CA VAL A 284 -1.03 -8.98 -12.17
C VAL A 284 -1.70 -10.04 -13.02
N TRP A 285 -1.96 -9.78 -14.30
CA TRP A 285 -2.66 -10.74 -15.14
C TRP A 285 -1.78 -11.85 -15.70
N PHE A 286 -0.54 -11.56 -16.04
CA PHE A 286 0.33 -12.53 -16.75
C PHE A 286 1.44 -13.10 -15.88
N LEU A 287 2.03 -12.30 -14.98
CA LEU A 287 3.20 -12.75 -14.21
C LEU A 287 2.83 -13.29 -12.83
N VAL A 288 1.89 -12.66 -12.12
CA VAL A 288 1.50 -13.13 -10.78
C VAL A 288 0.95 -14.57 -10.78
N PRO A 289 0.10 -15.00 -11.73
CA PRO A 289 -0.35 -16.40 -11.79
C PRO A 289 0.78 -17.42 -11.99
N GLN A 290 1.91 -16.99 -12.53
CA GLN A 290 3.08 -17.86 -12.69
C GLN A 290 3.76 -18.17 -11.35
N ILE A 291 3.57 -17.33 -10.33
CA ILE A 291 4.15 -17.55 -8.99
C ILE A 291 3.63 -18.87 -8.41
N ASP A 292 2.32 -19.11 -8.48
CA ASP A 292 1.70 -20.34 -8.00
C ASP A 292 2.09 -21.56 -8.85
N ARG A 293 2.19 -21.39 -10.17
CA ARG A 293 2.64 -22.47 -11.08
C ARG A 293 4.06 -22.88 -10.75
N VAL A 294 4.98 -21.94 -10.60
CA VAL A 294 6.40 -22.21 -10.26
C VAL A 294 6.50 -22.82 -8.86
N TYR A 295 5.73 -22.31 -7.89
CA TYR A 295 5.69 -22.86 -6.53
C TYR A 295 5.32 -24.34 -6.52
N LYS A 296 4.25 -24.73 -7.21
CA LYS A 296 3.79 -26.12 -7.35
C LYS A 296 4.81 -26.98 -8.09
N ALA A 297 5.28 -26.52 -9.25
CA ALA A 297 6.25 -27.25 -10.08
C ALA A 297 7.57 -27.53 -9.34
N LEU A 298 8.05 -26.60 -8.52
CA LEU A 298 9.24 -26.81 -7.69
C LEU A 298 9.00 -27.82 -6.57
N GLY A 299 7.80 -27.84 -5.98
CA GLY A 299 7.42 -28.85 -4.99
C GLY A 299 7.40 -30.26 -5.59
N GLU A 300 6.77 -30.41 -6.76
CA GLU A 300 6.72 -31.69 -7.50
C GLU A 300 8.11 -32.17 -7.93
N ARG A 301 8.92 -31.26 -8.49
CA ARG A 301 10.30 -31.57 -8.93
C ARG A 301 11.18 -32.05 -7.79
N ASN A 302 11.05 -31.47 -6.61
CA ASN A 302 11.85 -31.84 -5.44
C ASN A 302 11.22 -32.96 -4.61
N LYS A 303 10.08 -33.51 -5.03
CA LYS A 303 9.33 -34.58 -4.33
C LYS A 303 9.12 -34.27 -2.83
N CYS A 304 8.89 -33.03 -2.49
CA CYS A 304 8.66 -32.57 -1.13
C CYS A 304 7.48 -31.61 -1.06
N LYS A 305 6.96 -31.39 0.15
CA LYS A 305 5.98 -30.31 0.37
C LYS A 305 6.64 -28.98 -0.01
N PRO A 306 5.94 -28.12 -0.77
CA PRO A 306 6.49 -26.83 -1.15
C PRO A 306 6.90 -26.04 0.09
N VAL A 307 8.06 -25.39 0.03
CA VAL A 307 8.58 -24.51 1.08
C VAL A 307 8.38 -23.04 0.70
N PRO A 308 8.24 -22.12 1.69
CA PRO A 308 7.98 -20.71 1.41
C PRO A 308 8.97 -20.07 0.44
N GLU A 309 10.22 -20.51 0.45
CA GLU A 309 11.31 -20.01 -0.40
C GLU A 309 11.02 -20.21 -1.90
N TYR A 310 10.15 -21.16 -2.28
CA TYR A 310 9.75 -21.38 -3.67
C TYR A 310 8.85 -20.27 -4.24
N ARG A 311 8.41 -19.29 -3.43
CA ARG A 311 7.74 -18.07 -3.86
C ARG A 311 8.68 -17.02 -4.44
N LEU A 312 9.98 -17.08 -4.13
CA LEU A 312 10.96 -16.04 -4.45
C LEU A 312 11.59 -16.08 -5.85
N PRO A 313 11.64 -17.21 -6.59
CA PRO A 313 12.36 -17.26 -7.88
C PRO A 313 11.91 -16.21 -8.88
N LEU A 314 10.61 -15.96 -8.99
CA LEU A 314 10.07 -14.96 -9.92
C LEU A 314 10.31 -13.50 -9.47
N ALA A 315 10.63 -13.26 -8.20
CA ALA A 315 11.07 -11.95 -7.73
C ALA A 315 12.37 -11.49 -8.43
N ASN A 316 13.20 -12.42 -8.92
CA ASN A 316 14.41 -12.08 -9.67
C ASN A 316 14.11 -11.33 -10.98
N ILE A 317 12.95 -11.55 -11.60
CA ILE A 317 12.51 -10.77 -12.77
C ILE A 317 12.41 -9.29 -12.37
N GLY A 318 11.71 -9.00 -11.27
CA GLY A 318 11.60 -7.65 -10.75
C GLY A 318 12.96 -7.08 -10.31
N ALA A 319 13.83 -7.90 -9.72
CA ALA A 319 15.17 -7.51 -9.29
C ALA A 319 16.07 -7.05 -10.45
N VAL A 320 15.86 -7.57 -11.65
CA VAL A 320 16.56 -7.13 -12.87
C VAL A 320 15.87 -5.94 -13.53
N LEU A 321 14.53 -5.98 -13.63
CA LEU A 321 13.77 -4.94 -14.32
C LEU A 321 13.87 -3.59 -13.62
N ILE A 322 13.84 -3.54 -12.28
CA ILE A 322 13.82 -2.30 -11.51
C ILE A 322 15.08 -1.45 -11.75
N PRO A 323 16.33 -1.93 -11.52
CA PRO A 323 17.50 -1.10 -11.74
C PRO A 323 17.66 -0.68 -13.21
N ILE A 324 17.40 -1.56 -14.18
CA ILE A 324 17.47 -1.24 -15.61
C ILE A 324 16.49 -0.11 -15.94
N SER A 325 15.25 -0.22 -15.47
CA SER A 325 14.21 0.79 -15.70
C SER A 325 14.57 2.14 -15.06
N LEU A 326 15.16 2.15 -13.87
CA LEU A 326 15.57 3.37 -13.19
C LEU A 326 16.69 4.08 -13.95
N PHE A 327 17.74 3.36 -14.33
CA PHE A 327 18.81 3.95 -15.15
C PHE A 327 18.25 4.47 -16.48
N CYS A 328 17.42 3.69 -17.17
CA CYS A 328 16.80 4.10 -18.42
C CYS A 328 15.96 5.37 -18.26
N PHE A 329 15.08 5.42 -17.25
CA PHE A 329 14.20 6.56 -17.01
C PHE A 329 15.00 7.84 -16.70
N PHE A 330 15.87 7.81 -15.70
CA PHE A 330 16.54 9.02 -15.23
C PHE A 330 17.59 9.55 -16.24
N TRP A 331 18.27 8.67 -16.97
CA TRP A 331 19.17 9.10 -18.04
C TRP A 331 18.43 9.56 -19.29
N ALA A 332 17.26 9.00 -19.58
CA ALA A 332 16.41 9.50 -20.65
C ALA A 332 15.92 10.93 -20.34
N VAL A 333 15.53 11.21 -19.10
CA VAL A 333 15.17 12.56 -18.64
C VAL A 333 16.36 13.51 -18.72
N GLU A 334 17.52 13.14 -18.19
CA GLU A 334 18.74 13.97 -18.22
C GLU A 334 19.18 14.36 -19.63
N LYS A 335 19.00 13.46 -20.58
CA LYS A 335 19.37 13.67 -21.99
C LYS A 335 18.25 14.23 -22.85
N HIS A 336 17.12 14.63 -22.24
CA HIS A 336 15.92 15.10 -22.95
C HIS A 336 15.50 14.17 -24.10
N ALA A 337 15.64 12.83 -23.88
CA ALA A 337 15.22 11.82 -24.84
C ALA A 337 13.69 11.88 -25.07
N HIS A 338 13.21 11.24 -26.12
CA HIS A 338 11.77 11.22 -26.41
C HIS A 338 10.97 10.70 -25.22
N TRP A 339 9.88 11.38 -24.86
CA TRP A 339 9.04 11.07 -23.69
C TRP A 339 8.56 9.61 -23.64
N ALA A 340 8.33 8.98 -24.81
CA ALA A 340 7.89 7.59 -24.88
C ALA A 340 8.90 6.61 -24.26
N LEU A 341 10.20 6.90 -24.32
CA LEU A 341 11.23 6.09 -23.67
C LEU A 341 11.10 6.15 -22.15
N CYS A 342 10.83 7.35 -21.61
CA CYS A 342 10.61 7.54 -20.19
C CYS A 342 9.40 6.72 -19.70
N ILE A 343 8.30 6.73 -20.47
CA ILE A 343 7.08 5.99 -20.14
C ILE A 343 7.29 4.48 -20.25
N THR A 344 8.00 4.02 -21.28
CA THR A 344 8.37 2.61 -21.42
C THR A 344 9.22 2.14 -20.24
N ALA A 345 10.16 2.97 -19.78
CA ALA A 345 10.95 2.65 -18.59
C ALA A 345 10.07 2.55 -17.32
N THR A 346 9.13 3.47 -17.12
CA THR A 346 8.20 3.39 -15.97
C THR A 346 7.25 2.20 -16.05
N TYR A 347 6.87 1.74 -17.25
CA TYR A 347 6.10 0.51 -17.46
C TYR A 347 6.85 -0.72 -16.91
N PHE A 348 8.11 -0.91 -17.32
CA PHE A 348 8.93 -2.02 -16.83
C PHE A 348 9.25 -1.91 -15.34
N TYR A 349 9.43 -0.67 -14.84
CA TYR A 349 9.57 -0.41 -13.42
C TYR A 349 8.34 -0.89 -12.64
N GLY A 350 7.14 -0.53 -13.08
CA GLY A 350 5.88 -0.96 -12.48
C GLY A 350 5.72 -2.48 -12.51
N ALA A 351 6.04 -3.12 -13.64
CA ALA A 351 6.02 -4.57 -13.76
C ALA A 351 6.95 -5.25 -12.73
N GLY A 352 8.17 -4.76 -12.59
CA GLY A 352 9.14 -5.26 -11.62
C GLY A 352 8.69 -5.07 -10.18
N GLN A 353 8.10 -3.92 -9.86
CA GLN A 353 7.58 -3.61 -8.53
C GLN A 353 6.52 -4.61 -8.07
N VAL A 354 5.55 -4.93 -8.93
CA VAL A 354 4.50 -5.92 -8.62
C VAL A 354 5.10 -7.29 -8.34
N MET A 355 6.10 -7.72 -9.12
CA MET A 355 6.74 -9.02 -8.91
C MET A 355 7.43 -9.11 -7.56
N ILE A 356 8.24 -8.12 -7.18
CA ILE A 356 8.89 -8.09 -5.86
C ILE A 356 7.84 -8.09 -4.75
N LEU A 357 6.81 -7.23 -4.86
CA LEU A 357 5.78 -7.08 -3.84
C LEU A 357 5.01 -8.39 -3.62
N ASN A 358 4.50 -9.00 -4.70
CA ASN A 358 3.69 -10.22 -4.62
C ASN A 358 4.50 -11.43 -4.13
N CYS A 359 5.70 -11.65 -4.67
CA CYS A 359 6.56 -12.75 -4.22
C CYS A 359 6.89 -12.63 -2.72
N THR A 360 7.20 -11.41 -2.26
CA THR A 360 7.53 -11.16 -0.86
C THR A 360 6.32 -11.34 0.06
N GLN A 361 5.15 -10.85 -0.34
CA GLN A 361 3.93 -11.01 0.46
C GLN A 361 3.53 -12.47 0.58
N ASN A 362 3.54 -13.23 -0.53
CA ASN A 362 3.27 -14.65 -0.49
C ASN A 362 4.30 -15.42 0.37
N TYR A 363 5.58 -15.04 0.29
CA TYR A 363 6.59 -15.59 1.19
C TYR A 363 6.27 -15.34 2.66
N TYR A 364 5.83 -14.12 3.03
CA TYR A 364 5.44 -13.80 4.42
C TYR A 364 4.22 -14.62 4.86
N ILE A 365 3.23 -14.79 4.02
CA ILE A 365 2.03 -15.58 4.33
C ILE A 365 2.42 -17.03 4.60
N ASP A 366 3.21 -17.64 3.72
CA ASP A 366 3.60 -19.06 3.84
C ASP A 366 4.62 -19.30 4.98
N SER A 367 5.45 -18.30 5.33
CA SER A 367 6.44 -18.41 6.42
C SER A 367 5.87 -18.18 7.81
N PHE A 368 4.80 -17.40 7.93
CA PHE A 368 4.19 -16.97 9.19
C PHE A 368 2.69 -17.27 9.22
N GLU A 369 2.26 -18.50 8.91
CA GLU A 369 0.86 -18.90 8.74
C GLU A 369 -0.11 -18.28 9.77
N LYS A 370 0.22 -18.38 11.08
CA LYS A 370 -0.61 -17.82 12.18
C LYS A 370 -0.49 -16.29 12.32
N TYR A 371 0.58 -15.69 11.82
CA TYR A 371 0.92 -14.27 12.02
C TYR A 371 1.19 -13.53 10.72
N ALA A 372 0.69 -14.06 9.60
CA ALA A 372 0.87 -13.51 8.25
C ALA A 372 0.50 -12.01 8.17
N ALA A 373 -0.62 -11.63 8.78
CA ALA A 373 -1.04 -10.23 8.83
C ALA A 373 -0.01 -9.33 9.55
N SER A 374 0.61 -9.80 10.64
CA SER A 374 1.64 -9.06 11.36
C SER A 374 2.94 -8.94 10.55
N ALA A 375 3.30 -9.96 9.77
CA ALA A 375 4.47 -9.92 8.89
C ALA A 375 4.27 -8.94 7.72
N ILE A 376 3.09 -8.95 7.11
CA ILE A 376 2.70 -7.99 6.06
C ILE A 376 2.69 -6.57 6.63
N ALA A 377 2.14 -6.36 7.84
CA ALA A 377 2.10 -5.06 8.50
C ALA A 377 3.52 -4.53 8.80
N ALA A 378 4.45 -5.39 9.22
CA ALA A 378 5.85 -5.00 9.42
C ALA A 378 6.47 -4.45 8.13
N GLY A 379 6.30 -5.14 7.00
CA GLY A 379 6.75 -4.66 5.68
C GLY A 379 6.03 -3.37 5.24
N ALA A 380 4.74 -3.24 5.54
CA ALA A 380 3.95 -2.07 5.20
C ALA A 380 4.42 -0.81 5.93
N VAL A 381 4.77 -0.90 7.20
CA VAL A 381 5.33 0.24 7.98
C VAL A 381 6.62 0.74 7.35
N PHE A 382 7.57 -0.18 7.08
CA PHE A 382 8.83 0.17 6.43
C PHE A 382 8.62 0.83 5.07
N ARG A 383 7.79 0.22 4.25
CA ARG A 383 7.43 0.71 2.92
C ARG A 383 6.84 2.12 2.97
N SER A 384 5.89 2.37 3.87
CA SER A 384 5.23 3.66 3.98
C SER A 384 6.12 4.74 4.58
N LEU A 385 7.00 4.38 5.53
CA LEU A 385 7.97 5.31 6.09
C LEU A 385 8.92 5.83 4.99
N PHE A 386 9.52 4.93 4.22
CA PHE A 386 10.41 5.31 3.12
C PHE A 386 9.65 5.98 1.97
N GLY A 387 8.44 5.48 1.64
CA GLY A 387 7.57 6.10 0.64
C GLY A 387 7.16 7.54 0.98
N GLY A 388 7.11 7.88 2.27
CA GLY A 388 6.89 9.25 2.72
C GLY A 388 8.16 10.09 2.77
N VAL A 389 9.26 9.57 3.34
CA VAL A 389 10.48 10.36 3.63
C VAL A 389 11.35 10.57 2.39
N VAL A 390 11.55 9.55 1.55
CA VAL A 390 12.45 9.65 0.39
C VAL A 390 12.05 10.75 -0.60
N PRO A 391 10.75 10.97 -0.90
CA PRO A 391 10.33 12.09 -1.76
C PRO A 391 10.70 13.48 -1.26
N LEU A 392 10.90 13.68 0.04
CA LEU A 392 11.37 14.96 0.60
C LEU A 392 12.85 15.24 0.26
N ILE A 393 13.64 14.18 0.14
CA ILE A 393 15.07 14.25 -0.14
C ILE A 393 15.32 14.32 -1.66
N ALA A 394 14.48 13.69 -2.45
CA ALA A 394 14.66 13.53 -3.90
C ALA A 394 14.83 14.86 -4.65
N PRO A 395 14.03 15.93 -4.42
CA PRO A 395 14.23 17.21 -5.11
C PRO A 395 15.61 17.83 -4.86
N THR A 396 16.11 17.73 -3.62
CA THR A 396 17.46 18.23 -3.27
C THR A 396 18.55 17.40 -3.95
N LEU A 397 18.36 16.07 -4.00
CA LEU A 397 19.27 15.16 -4.68
C LEU A 397 19.34 15.45 -6.18
N PHE A 398 18.20 15.63 -6.84
CA PHE A 398 18.13 15.94 -8.27
C PHE A 398 18.69 17.33 -8.60
N LYS A 399 18.47 18.32 -7.71
CA LYS A 399 19.05 19.65 -7.87
C LYS A 399 20.58 19.64 -7.77
N SER A 400 21.16 18.80 -6.92
CA SER A 400 22.60 18.76 -6.68
C SER A 400 23.38 17.91 -7.68
N LEU A 401 22.79 16.80 -8.16
CA LEU A 401 23.46 15.80 -9.01
C LEU A 401 22.90 15.72 -10.43
N GLY A 402 21.84 16.46 -10.76
CA GLY A 402 21.05 16.23 -11.97
C GLY A 402 20.14 15.01 -11.84
N TYR A 403 19.25 14.84 -12.81
CA TYR A 403 18.32 13.70 -12.81
C TYR A 403 19.04 12.37 -13.04
N GLY A 404 20.01 12.32 -13.96
CA GLY A 404 20.76 11.12 -14.32
C GLY A 404 21.51 10.51 -13.14
N TRP A 405 22.40 11.28 -12.51
CA TRP A 405 23.16 10.80 -11.36
C TRP A 405 22.31 10.68 -10.10
N GLY A 406 21.41 11.64 -9.84
CA GLY A 406 20.50 11.57 -8.70
C GLY A 406 19.60 10.32 -8.75
N GLY A 407 19.08 9.99 -9.94
CA GLY A 407 18.31 8.76 -10.16
C GLY A 407 19.18 7.49 -10.12
N SER A 408 20.45 7.59 -10.56
CA SER A 408 21.40 6.48 -10.49
C SER A 408 21.67 6.02 -9.06
N VAL A 409 21.56 6.90 -8.06
CA VAL A 409 21.65 6.50 -6.64
C VAL A 409 20.60 5.44 -6.31
N PHE A 410 19.35 5.65 -6.72
CA PHE A 410 18.29 4.65 -6.54
C PHE A 410 18.53 3.38 -7.35
N GLY A 411 19.05 3.53 -8.56
CA GLY A 411 19.45 2.40 -9.41
C GLY A 411 20.53 1.53 -8.77
N PHE A 412 21.59 2.12 -8.24
CA PHE A 412 22.66 1.39 -7.55
C PHE A 412 22.19 0.75 -6.24
N LEU A 413 21.37 1.45 -5.45
CA LEU A 413 20.77 0.85 -4.25
C LEU A 413 19.89 -0.35 -4.60
N SER A 414 19.09 -0.26 -5.67
CA SER A 414 18.28 -1.37 -6.17
C SER A 414 19.15 -2.53 -6.63
N LEU A 415 20.25 -2.25 -7.32
CA LEU A 415 21.20 -3.26 -7.79
C LEU A 415 21.91 -3.96 -6.62
N ALA A 416 22.24 -3.23 -5.56
CA ALA A 416 22.85 -3.79 -4.35
C ALA A 416 21.93 -4.79 -3.63
N ILE A 417 20.62 -4.56 -3.65
CA ILE A 417 19.63 -5.45 -3.01
C ILE A 417 19.12 -6.51 -4.00
N ALA A 418 19.28 -6.33 -5.30
CA ALA A 418 18.79 -7.25 -6.34
C ALA A 418 19.15 -8.74 -6.13
N PRO A 419 20.34 -9.12 -5.59
CA PRO A 419 20.66 -10.52 -5.31
C PRO A 419 19.84 -11.15 -4.17
N ALA A 420 19.15 -10.36 -3.33
CA ALA A 420 18.48 -10.85 -2.13
C ALA A 420 17.44 -11.95 -2.40
N PRO A 421 16.51 -11.83 -3.37
CA PRO A 421 15.55 -12.90 -3.64
C PRO A 421 16.22 -14.23 -4.03
N LEU A 422 17.31 -14.17 -4.80
CA LEU A 422 18.06 -15.36 -5.22
C LEU A 422 18.80 -16.00 -4.04
N LEU A 423 19.42 -15.20 -3.18
CA LEU A 423 20.11 -15.67 -1.98
C LEU A 423 19.12 -16.32 -1.00
N PHE A 424 17.95 -15.71 -0.81
CA PHE A 424 16.93 -16.27 0.06
C PHE A 424 16.25 -17.50 -0.54
N TYR A 425 16.15 -17.61 -1.85
CA TYR A 425 15.72 -18.86 -2.49
C TYR A 425 16.68 -20.02 -2.18
N ARG A 426 18.01 -19.77 -2.18
CA ARG A 426 19.02 -20.80 -1.92
C ARG A 426 19.25 -21.11 -0.44
N TYR A 427 19.31 -20.09 0.37
CA TYR A 427 19.73 -20.20 1.80
C TYR A 427 18.61 -19.84 2.78
N GLY A 428 17.42 -19.49 2.31
CA GLY A 428 16.33 -18.98 3.16
C GLY A 428 15.90 -19.97 4.23
N LYS A 429 15.80 -21.26 3.90
CA LYS A 429 15.46 -22.30 4.87
C LYS A 429 16.45 -22.33 6.05
N THR A 430 17.75 -22.33 5.77
CA THR A 430 18.81 -22.33 6.80
C THR A 430 18.76 -21.06 7.66
N ILE A 431 18.54 -19.89 7.03
CA ILE A 431 18.45 -18.62 7.75
C ILE A 431 17.20 -18.60 8.65
N ARG A 432 16.04 -19.04 8.14
CA ARG A 432 14.79 -19.09 8.91
C ARG A 432 14.87 -20.05 10.09
N GLU A 433 15.52 -21.20 9.92
CA GLU A 433 15.72 -22.17 10.98
C GLU A 433 16.71 -21.68 12.07
N LYS A 434 17.75 -20.94 11.68
CA LYS A 434 18.74 -20.36 12.59
C LYS A 434 18.17 -19.19 13.42
N PHE A 435 17.28 -18.39 12.84
CA PHE A 435 16.70 -17.21 13.46
C PHE A 435 15.20 -17.42 13.76
N LYS A 436 14.84 -18.55 14.39
CA LYS A 436 13.47 -18.79 14.83
C LYS A 436 13.04 -17.73 15.85
N ILE A 437 11.85 -17.17 15.65
CA ILE A 437 11.23 -16.23 16.59
C ILE A 437 10.09 -16.96 17.31
N GLU A 438 10.11 -16.95 18.63
CA GLU A 438 8.95 -17.31 19.44
C GLU A 438 8.00 -16.12 19.51
N LEU A 439 6.79 -16.26 18.94
CA LEU A 439 5.76 -15.22 18.77
C LEU A 439 4.57 -15.47 19.70
#